data_ef4ceb9939466a57496bd0f489509c0d
#
_entry.id   ef4ceb9939466a57496bd0f489509c0d
#
_cell.length_a   1.000
_cell.length_b   1.000
_cell.length_c   1.000
_cell.angle_alpha   90.00
_cell.angle_beta   90.00
_cell.angle_gamma   90.00
#
_symmetry.space_group_name_H-M   'P 1'
#
loop_
_entity.id
_entity.type
_entity.pdbx_description
1 polymer ?
#
loop_
_entity_poly.entity_id
_entity_poly.type
_entity_poly.pdbx_seq_one_letter_code
_entity_poly.pdbx_strand_id
1 'polypeptide(L)'
;MNESTFSTNSFSAPLPWQLDQWSQLSRAFAAGQMAHAYLLAGSEGLGKSLFAESFARTMLCLKPTTKEVAGKEVRVSCGECANCQKGGAGNHPDIVQIEVEEGSKNIKIDQIRWLSEFVIRSSHSGAAKVAIIQDAHLLNGNAANALLKTLEEPNKQTHLLLVSDHPGRLVATVRSRCQKLNFQTPKASVAKDWLEAILGGSNIEALLEASEMRPLTALRLAGGDWMEGRAQFLQSICDMKLGKKSTQQALALTPKIGESDVLLHLSAFLSKLIKYCLTGS
;
A
#
# COMPACT_ATOMS: atom_id res chain seq x y z
N MET A 1 6.84 -9.91 2.33
CA MET A 1 5.96 -9.78 1.15
C MET A 1 5.32 -8.41 1.22
N ASN A 2 5.66 -7.50 0.29
CA ASN A 2 5.08 -6.15 0.21
C ASN A 2 3.64 -6.21 -0.35
N GLU A 3 2.85 -5.14 -0.22
CA GLU A 3 1.50 -5.01 -0.81
C GLU A 3 1.45 -5.37 -2.30
N SER A 4 2.57 -5.30 -3.02
CA SER A 4 2.76 -5.67 -4.42
C SER A 4 2.56 -7.17 -4.73
N THR A 5 2.46 -8.05 -3.73
CA THR A 5 2.23 -9.49 -3.94
C THR A 5 0.76 -9.85 -4.22
N PHE A 6 -0.16 -8.92 -3.97
CA PHE A 6 -1.54 -9.10 -4.44
C PHE A 6 -1.57 -8.75 -5.93
N SER A 7 -1.87 -9.74 -6.77
CA SER A 7 -2.02 -9.51 -8.20
C SER A 7 -2.96 -8.34 -8.45
N THR A 8 -2.44 -7.26 -9.03
CA THR A 8 -3.17 -6.03 -9.36
C THR A 8 -4.35 -6.25 -10.30
N ASN A 9 -4.40 -7.41 -10.97
CA ASN A 9 -5.54 -7.83 -11.77
C ASN A 9 -6.78 -8.17 -10.94
N SER A 10 -6.63 -8.47 -9.65
CA SER A 10 -7.76 -8.80 -8.76
C SER A 10 -8.50 -7.56 -8.24
N PHE A 11 -7.84 -6.39 -8.21
CA PHE A 11 -8.41 -5.17 -7.63
C PHE A 11 -8.46 -4.05 -8.68
N SER A 12 -9.54 -4.01 -9.45
CA SER A 12 -9.78 -2.94 -10.45
C SER A 12 -10.55 -1.74 -9.89
N ALA A 13 -10.94 -1.78 -8.63
CA ALA A 13 -11.71 -0.77 -7.92
C ALA A 13 -11.06 -0.42 -6.57
N PRO A 14 -11.39 0.73 -5.97
CA PRO A 14 -10.92 1.05 -4.62
C PRO A 14 -11.45 0.07 -3.60
N LEU A 15 -10.71 -0.11 -2.51
CA LEU A 15 -11.17 -0.85 -1.35
C LEU A 15 -12.24 -0.04 -0.59
N PRO A 16 -13.16 -0.68 0.18
CA PRO A 16 -14.27 0.01 0.84
C PRO A 16 -13.89 1.24 1.67
N TRP A 17 -12.73 1.21 2.29
CA TRP A 17 -12.22 2.33 3.12
C TRP A 17 -11.47 3.42 2.34
N GLN A 18 -11.35 3.28 1.02
CA GLN A 18 -10.65 4.23 0.14
C GLN A 18 -11.61 5.09 -0.70
N LEU A 19 -12.91 4.94 -0.49
CA LEU A 19 -13.95 5.57 -1.31
C LEU A 19 -13.89 7.10 -1.31
N ASP A 20 -13.55 7.70 -0.19
CA ASP A 20 -13.47 9.17 -0.07
C ASP A 20 -12.28 9.70 -0.88
N GLN A 21 -11.11 9.05 -0.77
CA GLN A 21 -9.91 9.37 -1.55
C GLN A 21 -10.14 9.17 -3.05
N TRP A 22 -10.82 8.07 -3.41
CA TRP A 22 -11.17 7.79 -4.79
C TRP A 22 -12.10 8.84 -5.37
N SER A 23 -13.14 9.21 -4.65
CA SER A 23 -14.10 10.23 -5.07
C SER A 23 -13.46 11.61 -5.19
N GLN A 24 -12.54 11.95 -4.27
CA GLN A 24 -11.79 13.20 -4.32
C GLN A 24 -10.93 13.27 -5.60
N LEU A 25 -10.12 12.26 -5.87
CA LEU A 25 -9.26 12.25 -7.07
C LEU A 25 -10.07 12.14 -8.36
N SER A 26 -11.13 11.33 -8.39
CA SER A 26 -12.00 11.17 -9.57
C SER A 26 -12.67 12.50 -9.96
N ARG A 27 -13.14 13.26 -8.97
CA ARG A 27 -13.73 14.60 -9.21
C ARG A 27 -12.67 15.59 -9.70
N ALA A 28 -11.50 15.62 -9.08
CA ALA A 28 -10.41 16.49 -9.49
C ALA A 28 -9.94 16.19 -10.91
N PHE A 29 -9.84 14.91 -11.27
CA PHE A 29 -9.46 14.46 -12.61
C PHE A 29 -10.52 14.84 -13.65
N ALA A 30 -11.80 14.56 -13.37
CA ALA A 30 -12.90 14.91 -14.27
C ALA A 30 -13.04 16.42 -14.51
N ALA A 31 -12.71 17.24 -13.51
CA ALA A 31 -12.70 18.70 -13.62
C ALA A 31 -11.43 19.27 -14.27
N GLY A 32 -10.44 18.44 -14.62
CA GLY A 32 -9.13 18.91 -15.10
C GLY A 32 -8.33 19.68 -14.06
N GLN A 33 -8.64 19.50 -12.77
CA GLN A 33 -8.04 20.21 -11.62
C GLN A 33 -7.18 19.29 -10.74
N MET A 34 -6.81 18.13 -11.28
CA MET A 34 -5.94 17.21 -10.55
C MET A 34 -4.55 17.83 -10.36
N ALA A 35 -4.04 17.83 -9.13
CA ALA A 35 -2.68 18.29 -8.85
C ALA A 35 -1.66 17.40 -9.61
N HIS A 36 -0.51 17.98 -9.89
CA HIS A 36 0.59 17.27 -10.57
C HIS A 36 1.24 16.19 -9.70
N ALA A 37 1.18 16.31 -8.37
CA ALA A 37 1.75 15.32 -7.47
C ALA A 37 0.87 15.12 -6.23
N TYR A 38 0.67 13.85 -5.89
CA TYR A 38 -0.02 13.43 -4.66
C TYR A 38 0.88 12.54 -3.81
N LEU A 39 0.85 12.76 -2.51
CA LEU A 39 1.45 11.89 -1.51
C LEU A 39 0.35 11.04 -0.86
N LEU A 40 0.28 9.76 -1.22
CA LEU A 40 -0.61 8.77 -0.62
C LEU A 40 0.04 8.29 0.68
N ALA A 41 -0.42 8.83 1.79
CA ALA A 41 0.18 8.67 3.10
C ALA A 41 -0.72 7.87 4.05
N GLY A 42 -0.15 6.90 4.74
CA GLY A 42 -0.85 6.06 5.73
C GLY A 42 -0.05 4.81 6.05
N SER A 43 -0.44 4.05 7.06
CA SER A 43 0.24 2.82 7.45
C SER A 43 0.28 1.78 6.32
N GLU A 44 1.24 0.88 6.38
CA GLU A 44 1.29 -0.32 5.53
C GLU A 44 0.00 -1.15 5.67
N GLY A 45 -0.40 -1.88 4.63
CA GLY A 45 -1.56 -2.77 4.69
C GLY A 45 -2.92 -2.07 4.49
N LEU A 46 -2.92 -0.79 4.09
CA LEU A 46 -4.13 -0.04 3.75
C LEU A 46 -4.43 -0.01 2.24
N GLY A 47 -3.57 -0.61 1.40
CA GLY A 47 -3.77 -0.75 -0.04
C GLY A 47 -3.49 0.51 -0.85
N LYS A 48 -2.55 1.35 -0.41
CA LYS A 48 -2.18 2.57 -1.12
C LYS A 48 -1.58 2.30 -2.50
N SER A 49 -0.76 1.26 -2.62
CA SER A 49 -0.17 0.82 -3.89
C SER A 49 -1.24 0.35 -4.85
N LEU A 50 -2.15 -0.52 -4.40
CA LEU A 50 -3.30 -0.99 -5.19
C LEU A 50 -4.19 0.17 -5.64
N PHE A 51 -4.42 1.15 -4.75
CA PHE A 51 -5.15 2.36 -5.08
C PHE A 51 -4.47 3.16 -6.19
N ALA A 52 -3.17 3.43 -6.06
CA ALA A 52 -2.40 4.20 -7.05
C ALA A 52 -2.45 3.55 -8.43
N GLU A 53 -2.25 2.25 -8.50
CA GLU A 53 -2.27 1.50 -9.76
C GLU A 53 -3.67 1.41 -10.37
N SER A 54 -4.70 1.12 -9.56
CA SER A 54 -6.08 1.05 -10.04
C SER A 54 -6.57 2.42 -10.52
N PHE A 55 -6.18 3.48 -9.82
CA PHE A 55 -6.52 4.85 -10.20
C PHE A 55 -5.79 5.27 -11.49
N ALA A 56 -4.49 4.97 -11.63
CA ALA A 56 -3.72 5.23 -12.84
C ALA A 56 -4.37 4.56 -14.07
N ARG A 57 -4.76 3.29 -13.93
CA ARG A 57 -5.48 2.56 -14.99
C ARG A 57 -6.84 3.19 -15.31
N THR A 58 -7.54 3.70 -14.31
CA THR A 58 -8.83 4.37 -14.52
C THR A 58 -8.67 5.69 -15.26
N MET A 59 -7.63 6.48 -14.97
CA MET A 59 -7.32 7.73 -15.66
C MET A 59 -7.07 7.52 -17.16
N LEU A 60 -6.41 6.42 -17.52
CA LEU A 60 -6.02 6.11 -18.90
C LEU A 60 -7.02 5.21 -19.62
N CYS A 61 -8.09 4.79 -18.97
CA CYS A 61 -9.10 3.92 -19.57
C CYS A 61 -9.90 4.66 -20.63
N LEU A 62 -10.01 4.06 -21.82
CA LEU A 62 -10.75 4.65 -22.95
C LEU A 62 -12.28 4.60 -22.75
N LYS A 63 -12.76 3.63 -21.99
CA LYS A 63 -14.19 3.38 -21.74
C LYS A 63 -14.42 3.00 -20.27
N PRO A 64 -14.17 3.93 -19.33
CA PRO A 64 -14.37 3.62 -17.90
C PRO A 64 -15.82 3.22 -17.63
N THR A 65 -15.98 2.26 -16.73
CA THR A 65 -17.27 1.71 -16.28
C THR A 65 -17.55 2.15 -14.85
N THR A 66 -18.77 1.92 -14.40
CA THR A 66 -19.16 2.13 -13.00
C THR A 66 -19.24 0.79 -12.29
N LYS A 67 -18.68 0.71 -11.10
CA LYS A 67 -18.83 -0.42 -10.18
C LYS A 67 -19.38 0.05 -8.85
N GLU A 68 -20.16 -0.81 -8.21
CA GLU A 68 -20.60 -0.58 -6.84
C GLU A 68 -19.55 -1.11 -5.85
N VAL A 69 -19.16 -0.27 -4.89
CA VAL A 69 -18.26 -0.60 -3.79
C VAL A 69 -18.84 -0.07 -2.50
N ALA A 70 -19.19 -0.96 -1.59
CA ALA A 70 -19.81 -0.64 -0.29
C ALA A 70 -21.01 0.34 -0.42
N GLY A 71 -21.91 0.07 -1.36
CA GLY A 71 -23.12 0.86 -1.59
C GLY A 71 -22.91 2.20 -2.33
N LYS A 72 -21.70 2.46 -2.83
CA LYS A 72 -21.38 3.67 -3.62
C LYS A 72 -20.93 3.30 -5.03
N GLU A 73 -21.49 3.98 -6.01
CA GLU A 73 -21.02 3.88 -7.39
C GLU A 73 -19.70 4.62 -7.58
N VAL A 74 -18.72 3.93 -8.14
CA VAL A 74 -17.39 4.49 -8.45
C VAL A 74 -17.01 4.22 -9.88
N ARG A 75 -16.42 5.22 -10.53
CA ARG A 75 -15.87 5.09 -11.87
C ARG A 75 -14.55 4.36 -11.81
N VAL A 76 -14.41 3.31 -12.62
CA VAL A 76 -13.22 2.43 -12.65
C VAL A 76 -12.82 2.09 -14.08
N SER A 77 -11.61 1.55 -14.26
CA SER A 77 -11.17 1.02 -15.55
C SER A 77 -12.04 -0.15 -16.01
N CYS A 78 -12.35 -0.22 -17.33
CA CYS A 78 -13.22 -1.28 -17.87
C CYS A 78 -12.55 -2.68 -17.89
N GLY A 79 -11.23 -2.77 -17.84
CA GLY A 79 -10.47 -4.03 -17.94
C GLY A 79 -10.28 -4.56 -19.36
N GLU A 80 -11.04 -4.11 -20.34
CA GLU A 80 -11.12 -4.73 -21.68
C GLU A 80 -10.48 -3.89 -22.79
N CYS A 81 -10.44 -2.56 -22.68
CA CYS A 81 -9.88 -1.72 -23.71
C CYS A 81 -8.35 -1.89 -23.84
N ALA A 82 -7.78 -1.50 -24.98
CA ALA A 82 -6.36 -1.66 -25.26
C ALA A 82 -5.44 -1.05 -24.16
N ASN A 83 -5.84 0.08 -23.57
CA ASN A 83 -5.09 0.69 -22.48
C ASN A 83 -5.19 -0.14 -21.19
N CYS A 84 -6.36 -0.68 -20.86
CA CYS A 84 -6.53 -1.56 -19.71
C CYS A 84 -5.75 -2.86 -19.85
N GLN A 85 -5.72 -3.48 -21.03
CA GLN A 85 -4.94 -4.69 -21.28
C GLN A 85 -3.44 -4.45 -21.11
N LYS A 86 -2.91 -3.35 -21.67
CA LYS A 86 -1.51 -2.95 -21.50
C LYS A 86 -1.18 -2.63 -20.04
N GLY A 87 -2.08 -1.93 -19.35
CA GLY A 87 -1.92 -1.60 -17.93
C GLY A 87 -1.95 -2.83 -17.02
N GLY A 88 -2.82 -3.80 -17.32
CA GLY A 88 -2.88 -5.08 -16.62
C GLY A 88 -1.64 -5.95 -16.79
N ALA A 89 -0.98 -5.85 -17.95
CA ALA A 89 0.28 -6.53 -18.23
C ALA A 89 1.52 -5.77 -17.70
N GLY A 90 1.36 -4.61 -17.06
CA GLY A 90 2.47 -3.78 -16.59
C GLY A 90 3.24 -3.03 -17.69
N ASN A 91 2.74 -3.05 -18.94
CA ASN A 91 3.45 -2.54 -20.12
C ASN A 91 2.78 -1.31 -20.75
N HIS A 92 2.04 -0.53 -19.96
CA HIS A 92 1.40 0.68 -20.50
C HIS A 92 2.44 1.79 -20.71
N PRO A 93 2.57 2.36 -21.93
CA PRO A 93 3.62 3.34 -22.24
C PRO A 93 3.48 4.67 -21.47
N ASP A 94 2.29 4.98 -20.96
CA ASP A 94 2.00 6.20 -20.20
C ASP A 94 1.86 5.93 -18.68
N ILE A 95 2.17 4.72 -18.20
CA ILE A 95 2.29 4.39 -16.77
C ILE A 95 3.70 3.91 -16.50
N VAL A 96 4.32 4.47 -15.50
CA VAL A 96 5.62 4.01 -14.98
C VAL A 96 5.53 3.80 -13.49
N GLN A 97 6.20 2.78 -13.01
CA GLN A 97 6.34 2.48 -11.61
C GLN A 97 7.82 2.47 -11.23
N ILE A 98 8.13 3.20 -10.18
CA ILE A 98 9.46 3.22 -9.55
C ILE A 98 9.33 2.54 -8.21
N GLU A 99 10.16 1.54 -7.98
CA GLU A 99 10.26 0.81 -6.72
C GLU A 99 11.73 0.53 -6.38
N VAL A 100 11.99 0.09 -5.18
CA VAL A 100 13.34 -0.29 -4.77
C VAL A 100 13.80 -1.51 -5.57
N GLU A 101 14.93 -1.39 -6.25
CA GLU A 101 15.53 -2.50 -7.01
C GLU A 101 15.93 -3.66 -6.10
N GLU A 102 15.84 -4.88 -6.62
CA GLU A 102 16.26 -6.07 -5.89
C GLU A 102 17.70 -5.93 -5.38
N GLY A 103 17.92 -6.27 -4.11
CA GLY A 103 19.22 -6.11 -3.46
C GLY A 103 19.57 -4.68 -3.03
N SER A 104 18.70 -3.69 -3.28
CA SER A 104 18.86 -2.32 -2.80
C SER A 104 18.00 -2.06 -1.56
N LYS A 105 18.35 -1.04 -0.78
CA LYS A 105 17.55 -0.56 0.35
C LYS A 105 16.87 0.78 0.06
N ASN A 106 17.22 1.43 -1.03
CA ASN A 106 16.74 2.77 -1.36
C ASN A 106 16.49 2.92 -2.86
N ILE A 107 15.61 3.84 -3.20
CA ILE A 107 15.41 4.31 -4.56
C ILE A 107 16.59 5.21 -4.94
N LYS A 108 17.25 4.89 -6.05
CA LYS A 108 18.49 5.56 -6.50
C LYS A 108 18.19 6.74 -7.43
N ILE A 109 19.15 7.65 -7.53
CA ILE A 109 19.06 8.83 -8.38
C ILE A 109 18.81 8.48 -9.87
N ASP A 110 19.41 7.40 -10.38
CA ASP A 110 19.27 7.05 -11.79
C ASP A 110 17.84 6.61 -12.15
N GLN A 111 17.13 5.99 -11.22
CA GLN A 111 15.70 5.70 -11.39
C GLN A 111 14.86 6.98 -11.52
N ILE A 112 15.21 8.01 -10.74
CA ILE A 112 14.50 9.31 -10.80
C ILE A 112 14.91 10.12 -12.03
N ARG A 113 16.15 10.02 -12.51
CA ARG A 113 16.57 10.61 -13.78
C ARG A 113 15.77 10.00 -14.94
N TRP A 114 15.66 8.67 -14.97
CA TRP A 114 14.84 7.98 -15.97
C TRP A 114 13.36 8.39 -15.87
N LEU A 115 12.81 8.55 -14.66
CA LEU A 115 11.47 9.08 -14.45
C LEU A 115 11.33 10.50 -15.03
N SER A 116 12.32 11.38 -14.83
CA SER A 116 12.30 12.74 -15.36
C SER A 116 12.28 12.75 -16.89
N GLU A 117 13.03 11.85 -17.55
CA GLU A 117 12.97 11.68 -19.01
C GLU A 117 11.59 11.18 -19.45
N PHE A 118 11.00 10.24 -18.71
CA PHE A 118 9.64 9.78 -18.99
C PHE A 118 8.65 10.95 -18.91
N VAL A 119 8.72 11.80 -17.90
CA VAL A 119 7.80 12.94 -17.71
C VAL A 119 7.86 13.95 -18.87
N ILE A 120 9.05 14.22 -19.40
CA ILE A 120 9.25 15.19 -20.49
C ILE A 120 8.63 14.70 -21.82
N ARG A 121 8.64 13.42 -22.09
CA ARG A 121 8.08 12.86 -23.35
C ARG A 121 6.57 13.06 -23.41
N SER A 122 6.04 13.26 -24.62
CA SER A 122 4.59 13.33 -24.84
C SER A 122 3.89 12.02 -24.49
N SER A 123 2.61 12.10 -24.09
CA SER A 123 1.77 10.92 -23.88
C SER A 123 1.53 10.17 -25.19
N HIS A 124 1.60 8.86 -25.17
CA HIS A 124 1.25 7.99 -26.30
C HIS A 124 -0.26 7.90 -26.52
N SER A 125 -1.03 7.94 -25.45
CA SER A 125 -2.51 7.88 -25.51
C SER A 125 -3.16 9.24 -25.74
N GLY A 126 -2.40 10.34 -25.67
CA GLY A 126 -2.90 11.71 -25.77
C GLY A 126 -3.70 12.19 -24.55
N ALA A 127 -3.89 11.36 -23.53
CA ALA A 127 -4.70 11.69 -22.36
C ALA A 127 -3.82 12.22 -21.22
N ALA A 128 -3.22 11.34 -20.44
CA ALA A 128 -2.39 11.69 -19.29
C ALA A 128 -1.22 10.70 -19.20
N LYS A 129 -0.22 11.06 -18.38
CA LYS A 129 0.85 10.14 -17.96
C LYS A 129 0.81 10.03 -16.44
N VAL A 130 1.07 8.84 -15.95
CA VAL A 130 1.08 8.59 -14.51
C VAL A 130 2.39 7.94 -14.11
N ALA A 131 3.05 8.53 -13.13
CA ALA A 131 4.23 7.97 -12.51
C ALA A 131 3.91 7.61 -11.06
N ILE A 132 4.10 6.35 -10.71
CA ILE A 132 3.90 5.84 -9.36
C ILE A 132 5.28 5.62 -8.74
N ILE A 133 5.53 6.22 -7.58
CA ILE A 133 6.75 6.00 -6.81
C ILE A 133 6.34 5.24 -5.55
N GLN A 134 6.61 3.94 -5.53
CA GLN A 134 6.37 3.08 -4.37
C GLN A 134 7.41 3.38 -3.29
N ASP A 135 7.00 3.25 -2.04
CA ASP A 135 7.88 3.48 -0.89
C ASP A 135 8.72 4.77 -0.99
N ALA A 136 8.08 5.87 -1.40
CA ALA A 136 8.76 7.14 -1.66
C ALA A 136 9.61 7.63 -0.47
N HIS A 137 9.35 7.15 0.74
CA HIS A 137 10.17 7.41 1.94
C HIS A 137 11.55 6.76 1.90
N LEU A 138 11.80 5.85 0.93
CA LEU A 138 13.08 5.22 0.68
C LEU A 138 13.90 5.93 -0.43
N LEU A 139 13.45 7.09 -0.91
CA LEU A 139 14.27 7.95 -1.75
C LEU A 139 15.52 8.36 -0.99
N ASN A 140 16.74 8.08 -1.54
CA ASN A 140 17.95 8.63 -0.97
C ASN A 140 18.02 10.16 -1.23
N GLY A 141 18.89 10.88 -0.53
CA GLY A 141 18.97 12.33 -0.62
C GLY A 141 19.19 12.87 -2.04
N ASN A 142 20.01 12.19 -2.85
CA ASN A 142 20.28 12.57 -4.24
C ASN A 142 19.05 12.32 -5.14
N ALA A 143 18.34 11.20 -4.95
CA ALA A 143 17.12 10.90 -5.68
C ALA A 143 16.00 11.89 -5.31
N ALA A 144 15.84 12.21 -4.02
CA ALA A 144 14.89 13.20 -3.57
C ALA A 144 15.15 14.58 -4.18
N ASN A 145 16.42 15.03 -4.22
CA ASN A 145 16.80 16.30 -4.84
C ASN A 145 16.57 16.30 -6.36
N ALA A 146 16.86 15.20 -7.05
CA ALA A 146 16.58 15.08 -8.47
C ALA A 146 15.05 15.16 -8.78
N LEU A 147 14.21 14.62 -7.90
CA LEU A 147 12.75 14.67 -8.05
C LEU A 147 12.19 16.09 -7.92
N LEU A 148 12.84 16.98 -7.15
CA LEU A 148 12.37 18.35 -6.93
C LEU A 148 12.17 19.11 -8.24
N LYS A 149 13.08 18.96 -9.21
CA LYS A 149 12.94 19.62 -10.52
C LYS A 149 11.63 19.23 -11.22
N THR A 150 11.29 17.94 -11.20
CA THR A 150 10.04 17.44 -11.80
C THR A 150 8.79 17.93 -11.03
N LEU A 151 8.92 18.13 -9.73
CA LEU A 151 7.83 18.65 -8.88
C LEU A 151 7.66 20.17 -9.02
N GLU A 152 8.69 20.92 -9.34
CA GLU A 152 8.66 22.37 -9.50
C GLU A 152 8.23 22.81 -10.90
N GLU A 153 8.60 22.04 -11.90
CA GLU A 153 8.30 22.30 -13.31
C GLU A 153 7.45 21.13 -13.90
N PRO A 154 6.21 20.96 -13.44
CA PRO A 154 5.41 19.83 -13.84
C PRO A 154 4.94 19.93 -15.30
N ASN A 155 5.01 18.83 -16.04
CA ASN A 155 4.33 18.72 -17.31
C ASN A 155 2.80 18.64 -17.06
N LYS A 156 2.03 19.46 -17.76
CA LYS A 156 0.57 19.61 -17.54
C LYS A 156 -0.23 18.30 -17.67
N GLN A 157 0.30 17.32 -18.38
CA GLN A 157 -0.37 16.03 -18.61
C GLN A 157 0.22 14.89 -17.76
N THR A 158 1.12 15.17 -16.83
CA THR A 158 1.75 14.14 -16.01
C THR A 158 1.36 14.27 -14.54
N HIS A 159 0.96 13.17 -13.94
CA HIS A 159 0.62 13.08 -12.53
C HIS A 159 1.54 12.11 -11.81
N LEU A 160 2.10 12.54 -10.69
CA LEU A 160 2.96 11.73 -9.83
C LEU A 160 2.16 11.27 -8.61
N LEU A 161 2.17 9.97 -8.36
CA LEU A 161 1.55 9.35 -7.18
C LEU A 161 2.67 8.76 -6.32
N LEU A 162 3.03 9.45 -5.25
CA LEU A 162 4.04 9.00 -4.29
C LEU A 162 3.35 8.20 -3.19
N VAL A 163 3.70 6.93 -3.05
CA VAL A 163 3.16 6.05 -2.00
C VAL A 163 4.13 6.03 -0.82
N SER A 164 3.64 6.20 0.39
CA SER A 164 4.52 6.16 1.57
C SER A 164 3.81 5.64 2.81
N ASP A 165 4.40 4.62 3.44
CA ASP A 165 3.99 4.11 4.74
C ASP A 165 4.54 4.96 5.89
N HIS A 166 5.65 5.65 5.63
CA HIS A 166 6.36 6.50 6.59
C HIS A 166 6.54 7.94 6.05
N PRO A 167 5.44 8.70 5.88
CA PRO A 167 5.51 10.04 5.27
C PRO A 167 6.39 11.03 6.04
N GLY A 168 6.64 10.77 7.33
CA GLY A 168 7.57 11.55 8.14
C GLY A 168 9.05 11.38 7.77
N ARG A 169 9.41 10.25 7.14
CA ARG A 169 10.78 9.99 6.64
C ARG A 169 11.04 10.61 5.26
N LEU A 170 9.99 10.95 4.52
CA LEU A 170 10.13 11.63 3.25
C LEU A 170 10.68 13.05 3.46
N VAL A 171 11.66 13.44 2.64
CA VAL A 171 12.29 14.75 2.71
C VAL A 171 11.24 15.85 2.64
N ALA A 172 11.33 16.84 3.55
CA ALA A 172 10.32 17.88 3.72
C ALA A 172 10.08 18.70 2.43
N THR A 173 11.12 18.92 1.64
CA THR A 173 11.05 19.64 0.36
C THR A 173 10.24 18.92 -0.71
N VAL A 174 10.28 17.58 -0.76
CA VAL A 174 9.42 16.76 -1.63
C VAL A 174 7.99 16.78 -1.09
N ARG A 175 7.85 16.54 0.22
CA ARG A 175 6.54 16.48 0.87
C ARG A 175 5.72 17.77 0.73
N SER A 176 6.36 18.92 0.81
CA SER A 176 5.69 20.23 0.70
C SER A 176 5.14 20.53 -0.70
N ARG A 177 5.65 19.85 -1.74
CA ARG A 177 5.23 20.03 -3.14
C ARG A 177 4.17 19.01 -3.59
N CYS A 178 3.80 18.09 -2.72
CA CYS A 178 2.77 17.10 -2.99
C CYS A 178 1.47 17.42 -2.25
N GLN A 179 0.34 17.31 -2.92
CA GLN A 179 -0.95 17.31 -2.25
C GLN A 179 -1.11 16.02 -1.45
N LYS A 180 -1.31 16.14 -0.14
CA LYS A 180 -1.41 14.98 0.74
C LYS A 180 -2.77 14.33 0.65
N LEU A 181 -2.80 13.02 0.44
CA LEU A 181 -3.98 12.17 0.48
C LEU A 181 -3.79 11.14 1.59
N ASN A 182 -4.52 11.31 2.69
CA ASN A 182 -4.37 10.46 3.87
C ASN A 182 -5.24 9.22 3.76
N PHE A 183 -4.62 8.06 4.00
CA PHE A 183 -5.29 6.77 4.15
C PHE A 183 -5.32 6.42 5.64
N GLN A 184 -6.51 6.35 6.19
CA GLN A 184 -6.73 6.02 7.59
C GLN A 184 -7.07 4.54 7.74
N THR A 185 -6.75 3.99 8.90
CA THR A 185 -7.21 2.66 9.29
C THR A 185 -8.73 2.63 9.28
N PRO A 186 -9.36 1.66 8.60
CA PRO A 186 -10.81 1.56 8.52
C PRO A 186 -11.45 1.27 9.88
N LYS A 187 -12.75 1.55 9.97
CA LYS A 187 -13.55 1.09 11.10
C LYS A 187 -13.53 -0.45 11.15
N ALA A 188 -13.51 -1.01 12.35
CA ALA A 188 -13.44 -2.46 12.56
C ALA A 188 -14.53 -3.23 11.80
N SER A 189 -15.77 -2.71 11.75
CA SER A 189 -16.86 -3.33 11.00
C SER A 189 -16.55 -3.43 9.50
N VAL A 190 -16.07 -2.35 8.88
CA VAL A 190 -15.74 -2.31 7.44
C VAL A 190 -14.60 -3.28 7.10
N ALA A 191 -13.58 -3.34 7.95
CA ALA A 191 -12.46 -4.26 7.77
C ALA A 191 -12.90 -5.72 7.94
N LYS A 192 -13.76 -5.99 8.93
CA LYS A 192 -14.33 -7.31 9.20
C LYS A 192 -15.18 -7.79 8.05
N ASP A 193 -16.18 -7.02 7.63
CA ASP A 193 -17.09 -7.38 6.54
C ASP A 193 -16.33 -7.69 5.24
N TRP A 194 -15.29 -6.90 4.94
CA TRP A 194 -14.46 -7.10 3.77
C TRP A 194 -13.64 -8.40 3.85
N LEU A 195 -13.02 -8.67 5.00
CA LEU A 195 -12.26 -9.92 5.19
C LEU A 195 -13.15 -11.16 5.23
N GLU A 196 -14.36 -11.06 5.82
CA GLU A 196 -15.35 -12.14 5.82
C GLU A 196 -15.77 -12.51 4.39
N ALA A 197 -15.99 -11.52 3.53
CA ALA A 197 -16.32 -11.75 2.14
C ALA A 197 -15.20 -12.47 1.34
N ILE A 198 -13.94 -12.33 1.75
CA ILE A 198 -12.80 -12.95 1.05
C ILE A 198 -12.41 -14.29 1.66
N LEU A 199 -12.33 -14.37 2.98
CA LEU A 199 -11.80 -15.54 3.69
C LEU A 199 -12.89 -16.55 4.08
N GLY A 200 -14.13 -16.11 4.24
CA GLY A 200 -15.28 -16.97 4.57
C GLY A 200 -15.15 -17.71 5.90
N GLY A 201 -14.26 -17.29 6.80
CA GLY A 201 -13.79 -18.13 7.88
C GLY A 201 -13.73 -17.52 9.28
N SER A 202 -13.40 -18.37 10.23
CA SER A 202 -13.11 -18.07 11.63
C SER A 202 -11.77 -17.33 11.80
N ASN A 203 -11.60 -16.63 12.92
CA ASN A 203 -10.38 -15.92 13.33
C ASN A 203 -10.13 -14.53 12.72
N ILE A 204 -11.09 -13.94 12.01
CA ILE A 204 -10.93 -12.61 11.39
C ILE A 204 -10.63 -11.53 12.44
N GLU A 205 -11.27 -11.59 13.60
CA GLU A 205 -11.02 -10.65 14.68
C GLU A 205 -9.60 -10.75 15.21
N ALA A 206 -9.08 -11.97 15.36
CA ALA A 206 -7.70 -12.19 15.78
C ALA A 206 -6.69 -11.71 14.73
N LEU A 207 -6.99 -11.88 13.43
CA LEU A 207 -6.17 -11.38 12.33
C LEU A 207 -6.16 -9.85 12.28
N LEU A 208 -7.34 -9.22 12.42
CA LEU A 208 -7.47 -7.76 12.46
C LEU A 208 -6.76 -7.15 13.66
N GLU A 209 -6.89 -7.76 14.83
CA GLU A 209 -6.20 -7.32 16.02
C GLU A 209 -4.68 -7.44 15.85
N ALA A 210 -4.20 -8.56 15.33
CA ALA A 210 -2.78 -8.80 15.09
C ALA A 210 -2.18 -7.86 14.03
N SER A 211 -2.99 -7.45 13.06
CA SER A 211 -2.59 -6.51 12.02
C SER A 211 -2.84 -5.05 12.39
N GLU A 212 -3.24 -4.73 13.62
CA GLU A 212 -3.61 -3.37 14.05
C GLU A 212 -4.69 -2.75 13.14
N MET A 213 -5.72 -3.53 12.81
CA MET A 213 -6.82 -3.15 11.91
C MET A 213 -6.38 -2.78 10.49
N ARG A 214 -5.28 -3.35 9.99
CA ARG A 214 -4.79 -3.17 8.61
C ARG A 214 -5.23 -4.35 7.74
N PRO A 215 -6.30 -4.23 6.92
CA PRO A 215 -6.97 -5.38 6.34
C PRO A 215 -6.12 -6.20 5.36
N LEU A 216 -5.25 -5.55 4.55
CA LEU A 216 -4.37 -6.30 3.65
C LEU A 216 -3.23 -7.00 4.42
N THR A 217 -2.76 -6.43 5.51
CA THR A 217 -1.85 -7.13 6.42
C THR A 217 -2.54 -8.34 7.03
N ALA A 218 -3.81 -8.19 7.51
CA ALA A 218 -4.60 -9.31 8.02
C ALA A 218 -4.79 -10.42 6.97
N LEU A 219 -5.10 -10.04 5.72
CA LEU A 219 -5.24 -10.99 4.60
C LEU A 219 -3.92 -11.73 4.30
N ARG A 220 -2.79 -11.04 4.34
CA ARG A 220 -1.46 -11.66 4.21
C ARG A 220 -1.20 -12.68 5.32
N LEU A 221 -1.54 -12.34 6.55
CA LEU A 221 -1.36 -13.23 7.70
C LEU A 221 -2.25 -14.48 7.61
N ALA A 222 -3.44 -14.36 7.02
CA ALA A 222 -4.36 -15.49 6.82
C ALA A 222 -3.84 -16.51 5.80
N GLY A 223 -3.05 -16.07 4.81
CA GLY A 223 -2.53 -16.93 3.73
C GLY A 223 -1.30 -17.77 4.08
N GLY A 224 -0.80 -17.70 5.32
CA GLY A 224 0.40 -18.42 5.76
C GLY A 224 0.22 -19.16 7.09
N ASP A 225 1.28 -19.83 7.54
CA ASP A 225 1.33 -20.55 8.84
C ASP A 225 1.41 -19.59 10.05
N TRP A 226 1.01 -18.33 9.84
CA TRP A 226 1.17 -17.27 10.84
C TRP A 226 0.42 -17.58 12.14
N MET A 227 -0.80 -18.10 12.04
CA MET A 227 -1.62 -18.43 13.22
C MET A 227 -1.01 -19.57 14.04
N GLU A 228 -0.49 -20.59 13.38
CA GLU A 228 0.23 -21.69 14.05
C GLU A 228 1.56 -21.20 14.64
N GLY A 229 2.33 -20.46 13.86
CA GLY A 229 3.59 -19.85 14.30
C GLY A 229 3.38 -18.94 15.51
N ARG A 230 2.30 -18.14 15.52
CA ARG A 230 1.94 -17.32 16.68
C ARG A 230 1.64 -18.17 17.91
N ALA A 231 0.81 -19.20 17.77
CA ALA A 231 0.48 -20.08 18.91
C ALA A 231 1.73 -20.73 19.50
N GLN A 232 2.60 -21.27 18.65
CA GLN A 232 3.87 -21.87 19.03
C GLN A 232 4.81 -20.84 19.69
N PHE A 233 4.89 -19.64 19.17
CA PHE A 233 5.71 -18.56 19.70
C PHE A 233 5.22 -18.12 21.10
N LEU A 234 3.93 -17.88 21.26
CA LEU A 234 3.34 -17.52 22.56
C LEU A 234 3.51 -18.64 23.60
N GLN A 235 3.31 -19.89 23.19
CA GLN A 235 3.56 -21.05 24.05
C GLN A 235 5.03 -21.10 24.49
N SER A 236 5.97 -20.80 23.59
CA SER A 236 7.40 -20.76 23.92
C SER A 236 7.76 -19.67 24.92
N ILE A 237 7.15 -18.49 24.80
CA ILE A 237 7.32 -17.41 25.79
C ILE A 237 6.77 -17.84 27.17
N CYS A 238 5.60 -18.46 27.20
CA CYS A 238 5.04 -19.02 28.43
C CYS A 238 5.94 -20.09 29.05
N ASP A 239 6.45 -20.99 28.23
CA ASP A 239 7.36 -22.07 28.68
C ASP A 239 8.68 -21.51 29.23
N MET A 240 9.21 -20.43 28.63
CA MET A 240 10.37 -19.71 29.15
C MET A 240 10.09 -19.09 30.53
N LYS A 241 8.94 -18.40 30.67
CA LYS A 241 8.53 -17.79 31.93
C LYS A 241 8.35 -18.83 33.06
N LEU A 242 7.89 -20.03 32.71
CA LEU A 242 7.71 -21.14 33.62
C LEU A 242 8.99 -21.95 33.85
N GLY A 243 10.14 -21.55 33.27
CA GLY A 243 11.41 -22.26 33.38
C GLY A 243 11.49 -23.61 32.64
N LYS A 244 10.49 -23.90 31.78
CA LYS A 244 10.43 -25.16 31.02
C LYS A 244 11.33 -25.19 29.78
N LYS A 245 11.64 -24.02 29.24
CA LYS A 245 12.51 -23.84 28.07
C LYS A 245 13.54 -22.75 28.30
N SER A 246 14.75 -22.95 27.74
CA SER A 246 15.77 -21.90 27.71
C SER A 246 15.49 -20.89 26.60
N THR A 247 16.08 -19.67 26.70
CA THR A 247 16.02 -18.64 25.67
C THR A 247 16.49 -19.15 24.31
N GLN A 248 17.55 -19.97 24.28
CA GLN A 248 18.07 -20.56 23.06
C GLN A 248 17.07 -21.53 22.40
N GLN A 249 16.36 -22.33 23.18
CA GLN A 249 15.32 -23.23 22.67
C GLN A 249 14.11 -22.47 22.11
N ALA A 250 13.75 -21.33 22.71
CA ALA A 250 12.68 -20.47 22.18
C ALA A 250 13.10 -19.77 20.89
N LEU A 251 14.34 -19.28 20.80
CA LEU A 251 14.92 -18.68 19.60
C LEU A 251 15.04 -19.66 18.43
N ALA A 252 15.20 -20.96 18.69
CA ALA A 252 15.24 -21.98 17.62
C ALA A 252 13.92 -22.10 16.83
N LEU A 253 12.82 -21.54 17.31
CA LEU A 253 11.55 -21.44 16.59
C LEU A 253 11.49 -20.23 15.64
N THR A 254 12.35 -19.22 15.85
CA THR A 254 12.40 -17.96 15.10
C THR A 254 12.62 -18.18 13.58
N PRO A 255 13.50 -19.09 13.11
CA PRO A 255 13.71 -19.34 11.68
C PRO A 255 12.47 -19.84 10.94
N LYS A 256 11.51 -20.44 11.65
CA LYS A 256 10.26 -20.94 11.07
C LYS A 256 9.20 -19.84 10.90
N ILE A 257 9.36 -18.73 11.61
CA ILE A 257 8.34 -17.66 11.68
C ILE A 257 8.77 -16.41 10.89
N GLY A 258 10.02 -16.28 10.48
CA GLY A 258 10.57 -15.09 9.85
C GLY A 258 10.76 -13.90 10.84
N GLU A 259 11.82 -13.12 10.67
CA GLU A 259 12.17 -12.05 11.62
C GLU A 259 11.09 -10.96 11.71
N SER A 260 10.49 -10.59 10.58
CA SER A 260 9.42 -9.58 10.51
C SER A 260 8.16 -10.03 11.26
N ASP A 261 7.83 -11.31 11.18
CA ASP A 261 6.65 -11.87 11.82
C ASP A 261 6.85 -12.02 13.33
N VAL A 262 8.08 -12.28 13.80
CA VAL A 262 8.41 -12.27 15.23
C VAL A 262 8.15 -10.89 15.87
N LEU A 263 8.58 -9.82 15.21
CA LEU A 263 8.33 -8.46 15.68
C LEU A 263 6.83 -8.14 15.71
N LEU A 264 6.09 -8.58 14.71
CA LEU A 264 4.64 -8.42 14.65
C LEU A 264 3.93 -9.20 15.77
N HIS A 265 4.36 -10.42 16.06
CA HIS A 265 3.86 -11.23 17.19
C HIS A 265 4.13 -10.56 18.54
N LEU A 266 5.35 -10.04 18.73
CA LEU A 266 5.73 -9.34 19.97
C LEU A 266 4.92 -8.05 20.13
N SER A 267 4.77 -7.26 19.07
CA SER A 267 3.97 -6.04 19.10
C SER A 267 2.51 -6.31 19.48
N ALA A 268 1.89 -7.30 18.83
CA ALA A 268 0.51 -7.69 19.14
C ALA A 268 0.36 -8.22 20.58
N PHE A 269 1.34 -8.98 21.06
CA PHE A 269 1.33 -9.49 22.45
C PHE A 269 1.49 -8.37 23.48
N LEU A 270 2.43 -7.45 23.26
CA LEU A 270 2.65 -6.31 24.16
C LEU A 270 1.44 -5.39 24.19
N SER A 271 0.80 -5.14 23.05
CA SER A 271 -0.42 -4.35 22.96
C SER A 271 -1.56 -4.95 23.79
N LYS A 272 -1.72 -6.29 23.74
CA LYS A 272 -2.69 -7.00 24.59
C LYS A 272 -2.36 -6.90 26.07
N LEU A 273 -1.09 -7.07 26.43
CA LEU A 273 -0.65 -6.94 27.83
C LEU A 273 -0.93 -5.54 28.37
N ILE A 274 -0.58 -4.50 27.58
CA ILE A 274 -0.82 -3.11 27.98
C ILE A 274 -2.33 -2.87 28.14
N LYS A 275 -3.14 -3.33 27.19
CA LYS A 275 -4.59 -3.22 27.27
C LYS A 275 -5.14 -3.89 28.51
N TYR A 276 -4.73 -5.13 28.78
CA TYR A 276 -5.14 -5.86 29.98
C TYR A 276 -4.73 -5.14 31.27
N CYS A 277 -3.51 -4.60 31.33
CA CYS A 277 -3.03 -3.85 32.49
C CYS A 277 -3.81 -2.54 32.71
N LEU A 278 -4.29 -1.89 31.65
CA LEU A 278 -5.00 -0.61 31.73
C LEU A 278 -6.50 -0.76 31.94
N THR A 279 -7.12 -1.81 31.42
CA THR A 279 -8.58 -1.96 31.39
C THR A 279 -9.10 -3.15 32.20
N GLY A 280 -8.21 -4.05 32.64
CA GLY A 280 -8.58 -5.29 33.36
C GLY A 280 -9.29 -6.32 32.45
N SER A 281 -9.35 -6.10 31.15
CA SER A 281 -10.05 -6.95 30.19
C SER A 281 -9.23 -7.20 28.92
#